data_d63002b441b11ec463809a250ef7f4a7
#
_entry.id   d63002b441b11ec463809a250ef7f4a7
#
_cell.length_a   1.000
_cell.length_b   1.000
_cell.length_c   1.000
_cell.angle_alpha   90.00
_cell.angle_beta   90.00
_cell.angle_gamma   90.00
#
_symmetry.space_group_name_H-M   'P 1'
#
loop_
_entity.id
_entity.type
_entity.pdbx_description
1 polymer ?
#
loop_
_entity_poly.entity_id
_entity_poly.type
_entity_poly.pdbx_seq_one_letter_code
_entity_poly.pdbx_strand_id
1 'polypeptide(L)'
;MTVNRLVLSGTVCKTPLRKVSPSGIPHCQFVLEHRSVQEEAGLDRQAWCRMPVIISGHAHSAITHSITVGTVLTVHGFISCHQAKNGLNKVVLHAEQIELIDSGD
;
A
#
# COMPACT_ATOMS: atom_id res chain seq x y z
N MET A 1 17.44 -18.16 -3.48
CA MET A 1 16.67 -17.12 -2.76
C MET A 1 15.80 -16.36 -3.74
N THR A 2 14.54 -16.18 -3.39
CA THR A 2 13.60 -15.52 -4.26
C THR A 2 13.33 -14.10 -3.74
N VAL A 3 13.47 -13.09 -4.61
CA VAL A 3 13.28 -11.71 -4.24
C VAL A 3 11.85 -11.29 -4.57
N ASN A 4 11.19 -10.66 -3.61
CA ASN A 4 9.88 -10.04 -3.79
C ASN A 4 9.85 -8.81 -2.88
N ARG A 5 10.23 -7.67 -3.43
CA ARG A 5 10.33 -6.42 -2.68
C ARG A 5 9.83 -5.27 -3.54
N LEU A 6 8.93 -4.49 -2.99
CA LEU A 6 8.42 -3.29 -3.63
C LEU A 6 8.50 -2.13 -2.65
N VAL A 7 9.02 -1.01 -3.11
CA VAL A 7 9.00 0.27 -2.39
C VAL A 7 8.22 1.25 -3.25
N LEU A 8 7.14 1.79 -2.71
CA LEU A 8 6.27 2.66 -3.47
C LEU A 8 5.80 3.81 -2.59
N SER A 9 5.94 5.02 -3.09
CA SER A 9 5.39 6.19 -2.41
C SER A 9 4.17 6.71 -3.15
N GLY A 10 3.31 7.39 -2.43
CA GLY A 10 2.10 7.95 -2.99
C GLY A 10 1.19 8.56 -1.95
N THR A 11 -0.04 8.80 -2.34
CA THR A 11 -1.05 9.44 -1.53
C THR A 11 -2.21 8.48 -1.29
N VAL A 12 -2.66 8.38 -0.05
CA VAL A 12 -3.84 7.57 0.28
C VAL A 12 -5.07 8.24 -0.34
N CYS A 13 -5.76 7.51 -1.20
CA CYS A 13 -6.87 8.07 -1.99
C CYS A 13 -8.25 7.51 -1.61
N LYS A 14 -8.31 6.58 -0.67
CA LYS A 14 -9.59 6.06 -0.15
C LYS A 14 -9.48 5.89 1.36
N THR A 15 -10.61 6.06 2.04
CA THR A 15 -10.68 5.87 3.49
C THR A 15 -10.19 4.47 3.87
N PRO A 16 -9.20 4.37 4.76
CA PRO A 16 -8.71 3.06 5.18
C PRO A 16 -9.77 2.23 5.89
N LEU A 17 -9.76 0.93 5.64
CA LEU A 17 -10.61 -0.04 6.33
C LEU A 17 -9.78 -0.76 7.37
N ARG A 18 -10.26 -0.78 8.60
CA ARG A 18 -9.60 -1.47 9.71
C ARG A 18 -10.46 -2.62 10.17
N LYS A 19 -9.85 -3.81 10.25
CA LYS A 19 -10.54 -5.03 10.66
C LYS A 19 -9.66 -5.79 11.64
N VAL A 20 -10.31 -6.59 12.48
CA VAL A 20 -9.61 -7.51 13.38
C VAL A 20 -10.02 -8.92 13.00
N SER A 21 -9.06 -9.79 12.75
CA SER A 21 -9.33 -11.19 12.40
C SER A 21 -9.86 -11.95 13.61
N PRO A 22 -10.48 -13.14 13.42
CA PRO A 22 -10.94 -13.95 14.55
C PRO A 22 -9.83 -14.30 15.54
N SER A 23 -8.58 -14.36 15.09
CA SER A 23 -7.44 -14.61 15.97
C SER A 23 -6.93 -13.36 16.69
N GLY A 24 -7.59 -12.19 16.49
CA GLY A 24 -7.24 -10.95 17.16
C GLY A 24 -6.17 -10.14 16.48
N ILE A 25 -5.81 -10.45 15.24
CA ILE A 25 -4.80 -9.71 14.50
C ILE A 25 -5.44 -8.52 13.78
N PRO A 26 -4.97 -7.29 14.06
CA PRO A 26 -5.49 -6.11 13.36
C PRO A 26 -4.96 -6.03 11.93
N HIS A 27 -5.83 -5.61 11.01
CA HIS A 27 -5.49 -5.38 9.61
C HIS A 27 -5.98 -4.02 9.20
N CYS A 28 -5.18 -3.30 8.42
CA CYS A 28 -5.57 -2.03 7.82
C CYS A 28 -5.37 -2.12 6.31
N GLN A 29 -6.42 -1.79 5.55
CA GLN A 29 -6.38 -1.81 4.10
C GLN A 29 -6.62 -0.40 3.59
N PHE A 30 -5.82 0.04 2.62
CA PHE A 30 -6.02 1.31 1.96
C PHE A 30 -5.53 1.23 0.52
N VAL A 31 -5.80 2.27 -0.26
CA VAL A 31 -5.35 2.36 -1.65
C VAL A 31 -4.38 3.53 -1.76
N LEU A 32 -3.22 3.25 -2.33
CA LEU A 32 -2.15 4.23 -2.52
C LEU A 32 -2.15 4.65 -4.00
N GLU A 33 -2.37 5.94 -4.26
CA GLU A 33 -2.25 6.47 -5.60
C GLU A 33 -0.83 6.93 -5.82
N HIS A 34 -0.17 6.36 -6.82
CA HIS A 34 1.21 6.65 -7.17
C HIS A 34 1.29 7.33 -8.53
N ARG A 35 2.08 8.38 -8.61
CA ARG A 35 2.42 9.04 -9.86
C ARG A 35 3.91 9.37 -9.84
N SER A 36 4.60 9.04 -10.92
CA SER A 36 6.00 9.38 -11.06
C SER A 36 6.38 9.45 -12.52
N VAL A 37 7.56 10.02 -12.77
CA VAL A 37 8.18 9.99 -14.09
C VAL A 37 9.36 9.04 -14.01
N GLN A 38 9.36 8.04 -14.88
CA GLN A 38 10.41 7.03 -14.93
C GLN A 38 11.05 7.07 -16.32
N GLU A 39 12.31 6.72 -16.38
CA GLU A 39 13.01 6.63 -17.66
C GLU A 39 12.96 5.21 -18.18
N GLU A 40 12.58 5.06 -19.45
CA GLU A 40 12.55 3.76 -20.12
C GLU A 40 12.98 3.96 -21.56
N ALA A 41 14.02 3.23 -21.97
CA ALA A 41 14.57 3.31 -23.32
C ALA A 41 14.98 4.75 -23.72
N GLY A 42 15.51 5.52 -22.75
CA GLY A 42 15.93 6.88 -22.96
C GLY A 42 14.82 7.91 -23.04
N LEU A 43 13.57 7.51 -22.77
CA LEU A 43 12.41 8.38 -22.80
C LEU A 43 11.77 8.47 -21.44
N ASP A 44 11.23 9.66 -21.10
CA ASP A 44 10.47 9.84 -19.89
C ASP A 44 9.09 9.23 -20.04
N ARG A 45 8.72 8.38 -19.09
CA ARG A 45 7.41 7.73 -19.02
C ARG A 45 6.69 8.16 -17.77
N GLN A 46 5.44 8.53 -17.91
CA GLN A 46 4.59 8.76 -16.74
C GLN A 46 4.09 7.41 -16.23
N ALA A 47 4.39 7.11 -14.97
CA ALA A 47 3.92 5.91 -14.30
C ALA A 47 2.82 6.30 -13.34
N TRP A 48 1.71 5.58 -13.41
CA TRP A 48 0.56 5.82 -12.54
C TRP A 48 -0.06 4.49 -12.16
N CYS A 49 -0.43 4.37 -10.90
CA CYS A 49 -1.21 3.22 -10.47
C CYS A 49 -1.97 3.54 -9.18
N ARG A 50 -2.99 2.76 -8.92
CA ARG A 50 -3.67 2.70 -7.62
C ARG A 50 -3.37 1.33 -7.04
N MET A 51 -2.53 1.31 -6.02
CA MET A 51 -2.04 0.07 -5.42
C MET A 51 -2.80 -0.22 -4.14
N PRO A 52 -3.55 -1.34 -4.09
CA PRO A 52 -4.12 -1.79 -2.82
C PRO A 52 -3.00 -2.19 -1.86
N VAL A 53 -3.09 -1.71 -0.64
CA VAL A 53 -2.09 -1.98 0.40
C VAL A 53 -2.78 -2.59 1.60
N ILE A 54 -2.18 -3.61 2.18
CA ILE A 54 -2.62 -4.18 3.44
C ILE A 54 -1.45 -4.20 4.41
N ILE A 55 -1.70 -3.77 5.64
CA ILE A 55 -0.71 -3.88 6.72
C ILE A 55 -1.35 -4.61 7.88
N SER A 56 -0.66 -5.61 8.42
CA SER A 56 -1.20 -6.50 9.43
C SER A 56 -0.29 -6.56 10.64
N GLY A 57 -0.87 -6.80 11.81
CA GLY A 57 -0.15 -7.04 13.04
C GLY A 57 -0.23 -5.89 14.02
N HIS A 58 -0.06 -6.22 15.31
CA HIS A 58 -0.13 -5.24 16.40
C HIS A 58 1.02 -4.23 16.35
N ALA A 59 2.16 -4.62 15.81
CA ALA A 59 3.34 -3.74 15.73
C ALA A 59 3.06 -2.47 14.93
N HIS A 60 2.08 -2.49 14.04
CA HIS A 60 1.79 -1.37 13.14
C HIS A 60 0.53 -0.59 13.51
N SER A 61 -0.14 -0.96 14.60
CA SER A 61 -1.44 -0.35 14.92
C SER A 61 -1.32 1.15 15.19
N ALA A 62 -0.23 1.60 15.77
CA ALA A 62 -0.04 3.02 16.06
C ALA A 62 0.06 3.85 14.78
N ILE A 63 0.87 3.39 13.82
CA ILE A 63 1.04 4.14 12.57
C ILE A 63 -0.21 4.10 11.70
N THR A 64 -0.96 2.99 11.73
CA THR A 64 -2.18 2.89 10.92
C THR A 64 -3.26 3.86 11.39
N HIS A 65 -3.28 4.24 12.66
CA HIS A 65 -4.23 5.23 13.15
C HIS A 65 -3.98 6.62 12.57
N SER A 66 -2.76 6.88 12.10
CA SER A 66 -2.42 8.18 11.49
C SER A 66 -2.73 8.23 10.00
N ILE A 67 -3.12 7.12 9.39
CA ILE A 67 -3.35 7.05 7.95
C ILE A 67 -4.79 7.46 7.65
N THR A 68 -4.93 8.53 6.86
CA THR A 68 -6.22 9.04 6.38
C THR A 68 -6.11 9.38 4.91
N VAL A 69 -7.23 9.71 4.29
CA VAL A 69 -7.22 10.19 2.90
C VAL A 69 -6.36 11.45 2.82
N GLY A 70 -5.46 11.50 1.85
CA GLY A 70 -4.54 12.61 1.67
C GLY A 70 -3.18 12.41 2.31
N THR A 71 -3.03 11.40 3.17
CA THR A 71 -1.73 11.10 3.76
C THR A 71 -0.73 10.68 2.67
N VAL A 72 0.44 11.30 2.68
CA VAL A 72 1.54 10.95 1.77
C VAL A 72 2.53 10.07 2.51
N LEU A 73 2.84 8.91 1.95
CA LEU A 73 3.69 7.95 2.63
C LEU A 73 4.44 7.07 1.63
N THR A 74 5.45 6.36 2.15
CA THR A 74 6.19 5.34 1.42
C THR A 74 5.94 4.00 2.07
N VAL A 75 5.60 3.00 1.25
CA VAL A 75 5.35 1.63 1.71
C VAL A 75 6.49 0.74 1.22
N HIS A 76 7.05 -0.04 2.14
CA HIS A 76 8.03 -1.08 1.85
C HIS A 76 7.38 -2.42 2.13
N GLY A 77 7.44 -3.36 1.20
CA GLY A 77 6.84 -4.67 1.42
C GLY A 77 7.01 -5.60 0.25
N PHE A 78 6.08 -6.52 0.12
CA PHE A 78 6.08 -7.50 -0.96
C PHE A 78 4.71 -7.54 -1.62
N ILE A 79 4.64 -8.07 -2.84
CA ILE A 79 3.37 -8.17 -3.57
C ILE A 79 2.92 -9.61 -3.66
N SER A 80 1.61 -9.80 -3.66
CA SER A 80 0.99 -11.08 -3.99
C SER A 80 -0.34 -10.81 -4.69
N CYS A 81 -0.92 -11.85 -5.27
CA CYS A 81 -2.23 -11.74 -5.90
C CYS A 81 -3.28 -12.35 -5.01
N HIS A 82 -4.41 -11.66 -4.91
CA HIS A 82 -5.60 -12.15 -4.23
C HIS A 82 -6.69 -12.32 -5.26
N GLN A 83 -7.43 -13.43 -5.18
CA GLN A 83 -8.52 -13.68 -6.10
C GLN A 83 -9.75 -12.89 -5.66
N ALA A 84 -10.28 -12.07 -6.57
CA ALA A 84 -11.51 -11.33 -6.33
C ALA A 84 -12.72 -12.22 -6.57
N LYS A 85 -13.92 -11.75 -6.13
CA LYS A 85 -15.16 -12.49 -6.28
C LYS A 85 -15.51 -12.79 -7.74
N ASN A 86 -15.05 -11.94 -8.66
CA ASN A 86 -15.30 -12.14 -10.09
C ASN A 86 -14.30 -13.11 -10.75
N GLY A 87 -13.45 -13.75 -9.95
CA GLY A 87 -12.45 -14.70 -10.45
C GLY A 87 -11.17 -14.07 -10.97
N LEU A 88 -11.09 -12.74 -11.04
CA LEU A 88 -9.89 -12.05 -11.49
C LEU A 88 -8.89 -11.91 -10.35
N ASN A 89 -7.61 -11.99 -10.68
CA ASN A 89 -6.54 -11.77 -9.72
C ASN A 89 -6.31 -10.28 -9.52
N LYS A 90 -6.07 -9.90 -8.27
CA LYS A 90 -5.78 -8.53 -7.89
C LYS A 90 -4.45 -8.49 -7.17
N VAL A 91 -3.54 -7.63 -7.63
CA VAL A 91 -2.24 -7.43 -6.98
C VAL A 91 -2.45 -6.62 -5.71
N VAL A 92 -1.83 -7.05 -4.63
CA VAL A 92 -1.87 -6.37 -3.34
C VAL A 92 -0.45 -6.22 -2.81
N LEU A 93 -0.13 -5.04 -2.30
CA LEU A 93 1.14 -4.76 -1.62
C LEU A 93 0.95 -5.02 -0.13
N HIS A 94 1.69 -6.00 0.39
CA HIS A 94 1.71 -6.31 1.82
C HIS A 94 2.79 -5.48 2.47
N ALA A 95 2.38 -4.49 3.28
CA ALA A 95 3.32 -3.56 3.89
C ALA A 95 4.05 -4.20 5.05
N GLU A 96 5.36 -4.06 5.06
CA GLU A 96 6.22 -4.46 6.18
C GLU A 96 6.68 -3.23 6.95
N GLN A 97 6.79 -2.08 6.27
CA GLN A 97 7.20 -0.81 6.86
C GLN A 97 6.51 0.33 6.15
N ILE A 98 6.08 1.32 6.89
CA ILE A 98 5.47 2.55 6.34
C ILE A 98 6.23 3.75 6.89
N GLU A 99 6.60 4.67 6.00
CA GLU A 99 7.21 5.94 6.37
C GLU A 99 6.23 7.06 6.01
N LEU A 100 5.80 7.81 7.01
CA LEU A 100 4.94 8.98 6.77
C LEU A 100 5.79 10.12 6.26
N ILE A 101 5.41 10.67 5.10
CA ILE A 101 6.09 11.83 4.50
C ILE A 101 5.34 13.10 4.86
N ASP A 102 4.00 13.03 4.80
CA ASP A 102 3.14 14.16 5.10
C ASP A 102 1.85 13.61 5.72
N SER A 103 1.34 14.32 6.74
CA SER A 103 0.14 13.91 7.45
C SER A 103 -1.16 14.16 6.67
N GLY A 104 -1.09 14.81 5.52
CA GLY A 104 -2.27 15.08 4.71
C GLY A 104 -3.10 16.27 5.19
N ASP A 105 -2.52 17.14 5.98
CA ASP A 105 -3.18 18.36 6.47
C ASP A 105 -3.40 19.39 5.38
#